data_c48e347cfb7c8f28dfef0aea58a2b998
#
_entry.id   c48e347cfb7c8f28dfef0aea58a2b998
#
_cell.length_a   1.000
_cell.length_b   1.000
_cell.length_c   1.000
_cell.angle_alpha   90.00
_cell.angle_beta   90.00
_cell.angle_gamma   90.00
#
_symmetry.space_group_name_H-M   'P 1'
#
loop_
_entity.id
_entity.type
_entity.pdbx_description
1 polymer ?
#
loop_
_entity_poly.entity_id
_entity_poly.type
_entity_poly.pdbx_seq_one_letter_code
_entity_poly.pdbx_strand_id
1 'polypeptide(L)'
;MSGSHKTAKRKEDEMSEIIKAILFGIVEGITEWLPVSSTGHLILVGNVLKPGLSDAFMEMFNVVIQLGAIMAVVVLYFHKLNPFSPKKTQKQKLLTWQMWIKVLIACVPAAVVGLLFDDILDKIFYKPLPVAVMLIVYGVLFIIVENRNEGRKPAVRRISELDIKMLLWIGAFQMLALIPGTSRSGATIV
;
A
#
# COMPACT_ATOMS: atom_id res chain seq x y z
N MET A 1 -8.05 29.49 39.37
CA MET A 1 -6.80 28.76 39.02
C MET A 1 -7.05 27.42 38.30
N SER A 2 -8.25 26.82 38.35
CA SER A 2 -8.55 25.50 37.70
C SER A 2 -8.61 25.53 36.16
N GLY A 3 -9.00 26.66 35.54
CA GLY A 3 -9.15 26.75 34.06
C GLY A 3 -7.86 26.76 33.30
N SER A 4 -6.82 27.42 33.81
CA SER A 4 -5.49 27.49 33.14
C SER A 4 -4.80 26.12 33.03
N HIS A 5 -4.93 25.30 34.07
CA HIS A 5 -4.32 23.94 34.08
C HIS A 5 -5.01 22.98 33.08
N LYS A 6 -6.35 23.09 32.94
CA LYS A 6 -7.09 22.29 31.94
C LYS A 6 -6.72 22.68 30.50
N THR A 7 -6.55 23.98 30.27
CA THR A 7 -6.20 24.50 28.94
C THR A 7 -4.75 24.10 28.54
N ALA A 8 -3.83 24.14 29.50
CA ALA A 8 -2.44 23.70 29.26
C ALA A 8 -2.37 22.20 28.94
N LYS A 9 -3.03 21.37 29.74
CA LYS A 9 -3.06 19.91 29.52
C LYS A 9 -3.69 19.55 28.18
N ARG A 10 -4.78 20.21 27.78
CA ARG A 10 -5.41 20.02 26.48
C ARG A 10 -4.46 20.33 25.31
N LYS A 11 -3.69 21.41 25.40
CA LYS A 11 -2.69 21.76 24.38
C LYS A 11 -1.55 20.75 24.31
N GLU A 12 -1.11 20.19 25.43
CA GLU A 12 -0.10 19.13 25.46
C GLU A 12 -0.63 17.83 24.81
N ASP A 13 -1.90 17.47 25.10
CA ASP A 13 -2.53 16.31 24.49
C ASP A 13 -2.69 16.51 22.96
N GLU A 14 -3.16 17.67 22.52
CA GLU A 14 -3.29 18.01 21.09
C GLU A 14 -1.93 18.00 20.38
N MET A 15 -0.87 18.54 21.00
CA MET A 15 0.48 18.52 20.45
C MET A 15 1.02 17.09 20.33
N SER A 16 0.76 16.25 21.32
CA SER A 16 1.14 14.83 21.30
C SER A 16 0.49 14.08 20.14
N GLU A 17 -0.81 14.31 19.86
CA GLU A 17 -1.51 13.67 18.74
C GLU A 17 -0.98 14.15 17.38
N ILE A 18 -0.62 15.43 17.25
CA ILE A 18 0.00 15.95 16.03
C ILE A 18 1.35 15.28 15.75
N ILE A 19 2.18 15.10 16.78
CA ILE A 19 3.48 14.41 16.63
C ILE A 19 3.26 12.96 16.20
N LYS A 20 2.29 12.26 16.81
CA LYS A 20 1.94 10.90 16.40
C LYS A 20 1.48 10.85 14.94
N ALA A 21 0.60 11.78 14.52
CA ALA A 21 0.15 11.86 13.14
C ALA A 21 1.31 12.08 12.15
N ILE A 22 2.28 12.92 12.48
CA ILE A 22 3.49 13.13 11.68
C ILE A 22 4.31 11.83 11.58
N LEU A 23 4.48 11.12 12.69
CA LEU A 23 5.20 9.83 12.70
C LEU A 23 4.50 8.79 11.83
N PHE A 24 3.18 8.67 11.91
CA PHE A 24 2.39 7.81 11.01
C PHE A 24 2.62 8.17 9.54
N GLY A 25 2.57 9.47 9.19
CA GLY A 25 2.81 9.93 7.82
C GLY A 25 4.23 9.64 7.32
N ILE A 26 5.24 9.73 8.19
CA ILE A 26 6.64 9.38 7.85
C ILE A 26 6.76 7.86 7.62
N VAL A 27 6.19 7.06 8.51
CA VAL A 27 6.22 5.59 8.37
C VAL A 27 5.52 5.18 7.07
N GLU A 28 4.33 5.70 6.79
CA GLU A 28 3.60 5.44 5.54
C GLU A 28 4.43 5.85 4.32
N GLY A 29 4.92 7.09 4.31
CA GLY A 29 5.69 7.63 3.18
C GLY A 29 6.98 6.87 2.88
N ILE A 30 7.59 6.22 3.86
CA ILE A 30 8.77 5.37 3.65
C ILE A 30 8.36 3.95 3.23
N THR A 31 7.42 3.34 3.96
CA THR A 31 7.10 1.93 3.80
C THR A 31 6.24 1.64 2.57
N GLU A 32 5.45 2.59 2.09
CA GLU A 32 4.65 2.44 0.86
C GLU A 32 5.53 2.29 -0.39
N TRP A 33 6.72 2.88 -0.39
CA TRP A 33 7.67 2.76 -1.50
C TRP A 33 8.53 1.50 -1.47
N LEU A 34 8.53 0.81 -0.34
CA LEU A 34 9.29 -0.41 -0.14
C LEU A 34 8.36 -1.63 -0.19
N PRO A 35 8.82 -2.79 -0.63
CA PRO A 35 8.00 -4.01 -0.65
C PRO A 35 7.86 -4.65 0.75
N VAL A 36 7.48 -3.85 1.76
CA VAL A 36 7.51 -4.26 3.19
C VAL A 36 6.16 -4.14 3.92
N SER A 37 5.06 -3.84 3.20
CA SER A 37 3.71 -3.65 3.76
C SER A 37 3.57 -2.44 4.70
N SER A 38 3.21 -1.29 4.13
CA SER A 38 2.93 -0.06 4.88
C SER A 38 1.81 -0.25 5.91
N THR A 39 0.69 -0.85 5.51
CA THR A 39 -0.44 -1.16 6.40
C THR A 39 -0.01 -1.98 7.62
N GLY A 40 0.84 -3.01 7.41
CA GLY A 40 1.39 -3.80 8.50
C GLY A 40 2.20 -2.96 9.49
N HIS A 41 3.04 -2.06 8.98
CA HIS A 41 3.82 -1.15 9.82
C HIS A 41 2.95 -0.16 10.58
N LEU A 42 1.92 0.42 9.93
CA LEU A 42 1.00 1.34 10.61
C LEU A 42 0.24 0.66 11.76
N ILE A 43 -0.20 -0.58 11.60
CA ILE A 43 -0.87 -1.35 12.65
C ILE A 43 0.07 -1.56 13.85
N LEU A 44 1.33 -1.93 13.60
CA LEU A 44 2.32 -2.12 14.68
C LEU A 44 2.67 -0.79 15.37
N VAL A 45 2.90 0.27 14.60
CA VAL A 45 3.17 1.61 15.14
C VAL A 45 1.99 2.13 15.94
N GLY A 46 0.75 1.91 15.46
CA GLY A 46 -0.48 2.26 16.17
C GLY A 46 -0.60 1.55 17.52
N ASN A 47 -0.22 0.28 17.58
CA ASN A 47 -0.22 -0.49 18.84
C ASN A 47 0.80 0.04 19.86
N VAL A 48 1.91 0.63 19.41
CA VAL A 48 2.96 1.22 20.27
C VAL A 48 2.57 2.66 20.67
N LEU A 49 2.22 3.51 19.72
CA LEU A 49 1.95 4.93 19.95
C LEU A 49 0.61 5.19 20.62
N LYS A 50 -0.35 4.26 20.48
CA LYS A 50 -1.70 4.33 21.06
C LYS A 50 -2.31 5.74 20.91
N PRO A 51 -2.62 6.19 19.70
CA PRO A 51 -3.24 7.49 19.49
C PRO A 51 -4.58 7.55 20.25
N GLY A 52 -4.87 8.68 20.88
CA GLY A 52 -6.10 8.91 21.65
C GLY A 52 -7.33 9.18 20.77
N LEU A 53 -7.32 8.70 19.52
CA LEU A 53 -8.34 8.93 18.50
C LEU A 53 -9.22 7.69 18.33
N SER A 54 -10.44 7.88 17.82
CA SER A 54 -11.35 6.75 17.57
C SER A 54 -10.84 5.86 16.45
N ASP A 55 -11.19 4.56 16.50
CA ASP A 55 -10.81 3.59 15.48
C ASP A 55 -11.28 4.02 14.08
N ALA A 56 -12.51 4.51 13.96
CA ALA A 56 -13.05 5.03 12.69
C ALA A 56 -12.25 6.22 12.14
N PHE A 57 -11.76 7.11 13.02
CA PHE A 57 -10.87 8.20 12.59
C PHE A 57 -9.52 7.66 12.11
N MET A 58 -8.93 6.72 12.84
CA MET A 58 -7.62 6.13 12.46
C MET A 58 -7.71 5.38 11.14
N GLU A 59 -8.81 4.68 10.89
CA GLU A 59 -9.06 3.99 9.63
C GLU A 59 -9.11 5.00 8.46
N MET A 60 -9.90 6.05 8.58
CA MET A 60 -9.95 7.13 7.59
C MET A 60 -8.59 7.82 7.43
N PHE A 61 -7.89 8.11 8.53
CA PHE A 61 -6.59 8.77 8.53
C PHE A 61 -5.54 7.94 7.77
N ASN A 62 -5.48 6.63 8.01
CA ASN A 62 -4.57 5.73 7.31
C ASN A 62 -4.81 5.74 5.78
N VAL A 63 -6.07 5.75 5.35
CA VAL A 63 -6.41 5.88 3.92
C VAL A 63 -5.95 7.23 3.35
N VAL A 64 -6.10 8.31 4.09
CA VAL A 64 -5.70 9.65 3.64
C VAL A 64 -4.19 9.79 3.50
N ILE A 65 -3.40 9.28 4.45
CA ILE A 65 -1.93 9.34 4.35
C ILE A 65 -1.39 8.42 3.23
N GLN A 66 -2.03 7.26 3.01
CA GLN A 66 -1.74 6.39 1.88
C GLN A 66 -2.02 7.09 0.54
N LEU A 67 -3.15 7.80 0.43
CA LEU A 67 -3.43 8.63 -0.73
C LEU A 67 -2.34 9.67 -0.97
N GLY A 68 -1.79 10.27 0.09
CA GLY A 68 -0.66 11.20 0.01
C GLY A 68 0.57 10.56 -0.62
N ALA A 69 0.93 9.34 -0.21
CA ALA A 69 2.04 8.58 -0.79
C ALA A 69 1.79 8.23 -2.26
N ILE A 70 0.56 7.80 -2.61
CA ILE A 70 0.17 7.51 -4.01
C ILE A 70 0.23 8.77 -4.87
N MET A 71 -0.20 9.93 -4.36
CA MET A 71 -0.15 11.19 -5.09
C MET A 71 1.27 11.63 -5.45
N ALA A 72 2.28 11.27 -4.64
CA ALA A 72 3.67 11.50 -4.99
C ALA A 72 4.05 10.78 -6.32
N VAL A 73 3.59 9.53 -6.52
CA VAL A 73 3.78 8.79 -7.78
C VAL A 73 3.09 9.51 -8.94
N VAL A 74 1.85 9.96 -8.72
CA VAL A 74 1.08 10.66 -9.76
C VAL A 74 1.80 11.93 -10.20
N VAL A 75 2.35 12.71 -9.25
CA VAL A 75 3.10 13.94 -9.54
C VAL A 75 4.39 13.64 -10.28
N LEU A 76 5.22 12.71 -9.76
CA LEU A 76 6.52 12.37 -10.33
C LEU A 76 6.41 11.77 -11.73
N TYR A 77 5.42 10.93 -11.94
CA TYR A 77 5.22 10.20 -13.20
C TYR A 77 4.04 10.73 -14.03
N PHE A 78 3.57 11.96 -13.74
CA PHE A 78 2.37 12.52 -14.38
C PHE A 78 2.39 12.37 -15.89
N HIS A 79 3.44 12.80 -16.56
CA HIS A 79 3.53 12.71 -18.01
C HIS A 79 3.59 11.27 -18.52
N LYS A 80 4.16 10.35 -17.75
CA LYS A 80 4.25 8.93 -18.12
C LYS A 80 2.89 8.24 -17.97
N LEU A 81 2.14 8.58 -16.94
CA LEU A 81 0.85 7.98 -16.62
C LEU A 81 -0.32 8.62 -17.41
N ASN A 82 -0.22 9.90 -17.77
CA ASN A 82 -1.28 10.63 -18.43
C ASN A 82 -1.33 10.29 -19.95
N PRO A 83 -2.41 9.62 -20.45
CA PRO A 83 -2.57 9.30 -21.86
C PRO A 83 -2.86 10.54 -22.73
N PHE A 84 -3.31 11.64 -22.12
CA PHE A 84 -3.63 12.89 -22.83
C PHE A 84 -2.44 13.86 -22.89
N SER A 85 -1.28 13.49 -22.36
CA SER A 85 -0.12 14.38 -22.32
C SER A 85 0.24 14.91 -23.73
N PRO A 86 0.36 16.23 -23.92
CA PRO A 86 0.73 16.83 -25.20
C PRO A 86 2.17 16.48 -25.62
N LYS A 87 3.00 16.08 -24.68
CA LYS A 87 4.39 15.66 -24.93
C LYS A 87 4.52 14.25 -25.55
N LYS A 88 3.39 13.49 -25.64
CA LYS A 88 3.37 12.12 -26.16
C LYS A 88 2.97 12.07 -27.64
N THR A 89 3.65 11.19 -28.39
CA THR A 89 3.21 10.79 -29.73
C THR A 89 1.93 9.95 -29.66
N GLN A 90 1.20 9.81 -30.76
CA GLN A 90 -0.01 8.98 -30.82
C GLN A 90 0.27 7.53 -30.40
N LYS A 91 1.40 6.96 -30.82
CA LYS A 91 1.81 5.61 -30.42
C LYS A 91 2.01 5.51 -28.90
N GLN A 92 2.64 6.51 -28.27
CA GLN A 92 2.86 6.54 -26.83
C GLN A 92 1.55 6.70 -26.05
N LYS A 93 0.59 7.47 -26.56
CA LYS A 93 -0.76 7.60 -25.99
C LYS A 93 -1.48 6.25 -25.99
N LEU A 94 -1.46 5.56 -27.14
CA LEU A 94 -2.06 4.23 -27.27
C LEU A 94 -1.42 3.22 -26.29
N LEU A 95 -0.10 3.19 -26.16
CA LEU A 95 0.61 2.33 -25.20
C LEU A 95 0.22 2.66 -23.75
N THR A 96 -0.02 3.94 -23.44
CA THR A 96 -0.47 4.34 -22.09
C THR A 96 -1.90 3.87 -21.82
N TRP A 97 -2.80 3.93 -22.81
CA TRP A 97 -4.14 3.36 -22.68
C TRP A 97 -4.11 1.84 -22.51
N GLN A 98 -3.31 1.14 -23.31
CA GLN A 98 -3.12 -0.30 -23.14
C GLN A 98 -2.57 -0.66 -21.75
N MET A 99 -1.65 0.13 -21.23
CA MET A 99 -1.15 -0.04 -19.85
C MET A 99 -2.30 0.06 -18.83
N TRP A 100 -3.14 1.10 -18.92
CA TRP A 100 -4.26 1.28 -17.97
C TRP A 100 -5.28 0.16 -18.06
N ILE A 101 -5.62 -0.30 -19.27
CA ILE A 101 -6.52 -1.44 -19.46
C ILE A 101 -5.94 -2.70 -18.83
N LYS A 102 -4.63 -2.96 -19.00
CA LYS A 102 -3.95 -4.09 -18.38
C LYS A 102 -3.94 -3.99 -16.85
N VAL A 103 -3.72 -2.81 -16.30
CA VAL A 103 -3.81 -2.57 -14.84
C VAL A 103 -5.23 -2.88 -14.34
N LEU A 104 -6.26 -2.40 -15.01
CA LEU A 104 -7.65 -2.69 -14.63
C LEU A 104 -7.94 -4.20 -14.65
N ILE A 105 -7.52 -4.93 -15.67
CA ILE A 105 -7.69 -6.38 -15.75
C ILE A 105 -6.95 -7.08 -14.58
N ALA A 106 -5.73 -6.66 -14.28
CA ALA A 106 -4.94 -7.22 -13.18
C ALA A 106 -5.54 -6.91 -11.79
N CYS A 107 -6.34 -5.84 -11.64
CA CYS A 107 -7.00 -5.52 -10.38
C CYS A 107 -8.28 -6.35 -10.13
N VAL A 108 -8.90 -6.93 -11.17
CA VAL A 108 -10.19 -7.62 -11.06
C VAL A 108 -10.18 -8.76 -10.03
N PRO A 109 -9.21 -9.71 -10.01
CA PRO A 109 -9.22 -10.80 -9.04
C PRO A 109 -9.19 -10.30 -7.59
N ALA A 110 -8.30 -9.36 -7.28
CA ALA A 110 -8.19 -8.80 -5.94
C ALA A 110 -9.42 -7.98 -5.54
N ALA A 111 -10.03 -7.24 -6.48
CA ALA A 111 -11.25 -6.50 -6.22
C ALA A 111 -12.43 -7.41 -5.91
N VAL A 112 -12.60 -8.50 -6.66
CA VAL A 112 -13.68 -9.47 -6.43
C VAL A 112 -13.53 -10.13 -5.07
N VAL A 113 -12.33 -10.60 -4.73
CA VAL A 113 -12.09 -11.28 -3.45
C VAL A 113 -12.18 -10.28 -2.29
N GLY A 114 -11.62 -9.08 -2.43
CA GLY A 114 -11.73 -8.03 -1.42
C GLY A 114 -13.19 -7.70 -1.10
N LEU A 115 -14.02 -7.41 -2.12
CA LEU A 115 -15.43 -7.07 -1.90
C LEU A 115 -16.25 -8.21 -1.27
N LEU A 116 -15.89 -9.48 -1.50
CA LEU A 116 -16.62 -10.62 -0.96
C LEU A 116 -16.17 -11.04 0.44
N PHE A 117 -14.91 -10.80 0.80
CA PHE A 117 -14.30 -11.39 2.00
C PHE A 117 -13.68 -10.35 2.95
N ASP A 118 -13.84 -9.06 2.69
CA ASP A 118 -13.26 -7.94 3.47
C ASP A 118 -13.54 -8.09 4.97
N ASP A 119 -14.81 -8.24 5.35
CA ASP A 119 -15.23 -8.40 6.75
C ASP A 119 -14.57 -9.61 7.46
N ILE A 120 -14.31 -10.69 6.71
CA ILE A 120 -13.71 -11.91 7.26
C ILE A 120 -12.21 -11.70 7.44
N LEU A 121 -11.57 -11.11 6.45
CA LEU A 121 -10.13 -10.81 6.46
C LEU A 121 -9.79 -9.84 7.59
N ASP A 122 -10.60 -8.80 7.78
CA ASP A 122 -10.42 -7.82 8.85
C ASP A 122 -10.52 -8.45 10.23
N LYS A 123 -11.54 -9.26 10.48
CA LYS A 123 -11.75 -9.90 11.77
C LYS A 123 -10.59 -10.84 12.16
N ILE A 124 -9.97 -11.50 11.18
CA ILE A 124 -8.93 -12.49 11.41
C ILE A 124 -7.55 -11.84 11.46
N PHE A 125 -7.24 -10.98 10.49
CA PHE A 125 -5.87 -10.52 10.23
C PHE A 125 -5.56 -9.11 10.71
N TYR A 126 -6.56 -8.25 10.93
CA TYR A 126 -6.34 -6.86 11.38
C TYR A 126 -6.04 -6.76 12.89
N LYS A 127 -5.08 -7.56 13.36
CA LYS A 127 -4.61 -7.58 14.73
C LYS A 127 -3.07 -7.57 14.75
N PRO A 128 -2.44 -6.93 15.75
CA PRO A 128 -0.97 -6.77 15.76
C PRO A 128 -0.19 -8.10 15.64
N LEU A 129 -0.65 -9.16 16.31
CA LEU A 129 0.05 -10.45 16.28
C LEU A 129 -0.02 -11.16 14.91
N PRO A 130 -1.20 -11.37 14.28
CA PRO A 130 -1.27 -11.88 12.91
C PRO A 130 -0.45 -11.06 11.91
N VAL A 131 -0.50 -9.73 12.00
CA VAL A 131 0.26 -8.83 11.13
C VAL A 131 1.76 -9.02 11.31
N ALA A 132 2.26 -9.09 12.54
CA ALA A 132 3.68 -9.32 12.81
C ALA A 132 4.14 -10.68 12.25
N VAL A 133 3.34 -11.73 12.42
CA VAL A 133 3.62 -13.07 11.85
C VAL A 133 3.67 -13.00 10.32
N MET A 134 2.71 -12.33 9.69
CA MET A 134 2.67 -12.19 8.23
C MET A 134 3.85 -11.38 7.68
N LEU A 135 4.26 -10.30 8.35
CA LEU A 135 5.46 -9.54 7.99
C LEU A 135 6.72 -10.43 7.99
N ILE A 136 6.87 -11.30 9.01
CA ILE A 136 8.01 -12.21 9.09
C ILE A 136 7.94 -13.27 7.99
N VAL A 137 6.79 -13.94 7.83
CA VAL A 137 6.59 -15.01 6.84
C VAL A 137 6.85 -14.49 5.43
N TYR A 138 6.22 -13.37 5.05
CA TYR A 138 6.41 -12.80 3.71
C TYR A 138 7.78 -12.19 3.52
N GLY A 139 8.39 -11.60 4.55
CA GLY A 139 9.77 -11.13 4.49
C GLY A 139 10.74 -12.26 4.18
N VAL A 140 10.60 -13.42 4.84
CA VAL A 140 11.40 -14.61 4.56
C VAL A 140 11.13 -15.16 3.15
N LEU A 141 9.84 -15.23 2.75
CA LEU A 141 9.47 -15.69 1.41
C LEU A 141 10.08 -14.80 0.31
N PHE A 142 10.05 -13.49 0.48
CA PHE A 142 10.63 -12.55 -0.50
C PHE A 142 12.13 -12.73 -0.63
N ILE A 143 12.85 -12.91 0.48
CA ILE A 143 14.29 -13.20 0.45
C ILE A 143 14.57 -14.52 -0.31
N ILE A 144 13.77 -15.57 -0.07
CA ILE A 144 13.92 -16.85 -0.75
C ILE A 144 13.67 -16.72 -2.26
N VAL A 145 12.60 -16.02 -2.64
CA VAL A 145 12.23 -15.85 -4.06
C VAL A 145 13.26 -14.97 -4.78
N GLU A 146 13.69 -13.87 -4.16
CA GLU A 146 14.72 -12.98 -4.71
C GLU A 146 16.03 -13.73 -4.94
N ASN A 147 16.51 -14.47 -3.95
CA ASN A 147 17.72 -15.28 -4.08
C ASN A 147 17.61 -16.36 -5.18
N ARG A 148 16.41 -16.93 -5.37
CA ARG A 148 16.16 -17.89 -6.45
C ARG A 148 16.08 -17.24 -7.83
N ASN A 149 15.70 -15.99 -7.89
CA ASN A 149 15.57 -15.23 -9.13
C ASN A 149 16.86 -14.50 -9.52
N GLU A 150 17.82 -14.42 -8.61
CA GLU A 150 19.13 -13.83 -8.89
C GLU A 150 19.77 -14.44 -10.15
N GLY A 151 20.17 -13.60 -11.06
CA GLY A 151 20.76 -14.00 -12.34
C GLY A 151 19.78 -14.52 -13.41
N ARG A 152 18.51 -14.69 -13.12
CA ARG A 152 17.50 -15.09 -14.12
C ARG A 152 17.15 -13.93 -15.04
N LYS A 153 17.03 -14.22 -16.33
CA LYS A 153 16.54 -13.23 -17.30
C LYS A 153 15.01 -13.17 -17.24
N PRO A 154 14.40 -11.97 -17.19
CA PRO A 154 12.96 -11.86 -17.20
C PRO A 154 12.38 -12.39 -18.51
N ALA A 155 11.30 -13.18 -18.42
CA ALA A 155 10.59 -13.71 -19.57
C ALA A 155 9.89 -12.62 -20.39
N VAL A 156 9.41 -11.57 -19.70
CA VAL A 156 8.75 -10.41 -20.30
C VAL A 156 9.46 -9.14 -19.85
N ARG A 157 9.76 -8.25 -20.80
CA ARG A 157 10.47 -6.99 -20.52
C ARG A 157 9.62 -5.75 -20.69
N ARG A 158 8.49 -5.85 -21.36
CA ARG A 158 7.62 -4.71 -21.68
C ARG A 158 6.19 -5.01 -21.27
N ILE A 159 5.52 -4.02 -20.73
CA ILE A 159 4.09 -4.12 -20.37
C ILE A 159 3.23 -4.51 -21.59
N SER A 160 3.63 -4.10 -22.80
CA SER A 160 2.93 -4.46 -24.04
C SER A 160 2.92 -5.97 -24.33
N GLU A 161 3.90 -6.71 -23.83
CA GLU A 161 4.08 -8.14 -24.06
C GLU A 161 3.27 -9.02 -23.08
N LEU A 162 2.74 -8.42 -21.99
CA LEU A 162 1.90 -9.13 -21.03
C LEU A 162 0.60 -9.59 -21.70
N ASP A 163 0.32 -10.87 -21.67
CA ASP A 163 -0.94 -11.46 -22.08
C ASP A 163 -1.99 -11.46 -20.93
N ILE A 164 -3.24 -11.79 -21.26
CA ILE A 164 -4.33 -11.81 -20.27
C ILE A 164 -4.07 -12.82 -19.17
N LYS A 165 -3.47 -13.97 -19.47
CA LYS A 165 -3.16 -15.00 -18.49
C LYS A 165 -2.15 -14.49 -17.46
N MET A 166 -1.10 -13.80 -17.90
CA MET A 166 -0.13 -13.16 -17.01
C MET A 166 -0.78 -12.08 -16.14
N LEU A 167 -1.66 -11.26 -16.71
CA LEU A 167 -2.38 -10.23 -15.95
C LEU A 167 -3.27 -10.84 -14.86
N LEU A 168 -3.95 -11.95 -15.15
CA LEU A 168 -4.76 -12.65 -14.15
C LEU A 168 -3.88 -13.30 -13.06
N TRP A 169 -2.69 -13.82 -13.40
CA TRP A 169 -1.74 -14.30 -12.39
C TRP A 169 -1.23 -13.16 -11.50
N ILE A 170 -0.86 -12.01 -12.07
CA ILE A 170 -0.51 -10.83 -11.29
C ILE A 170 -1.66 -10.44 -10.35
N GLY A 171 -2.90 -10.46 -10.85
CA GLY A 171 -4.09 -10.20 -10.04
C GLY A 171 -4.31 -11.25 -8.94
N ALA A 172 -4.04 -12.52 -9.22
CA ALA A 172 -4.11 -13.59 -8.22
C ALA A 172 -3.08 -13.39 -7.10
N PHE A 173 -1.86 -13.00 -7.42
CA PHE A 173 -0.86 -12.67 -6.41
C PHE A 173 -1.23 -11.40 -5.62
N GLN A 174 -1.91 -10.42 -6.24
CA GLN A 174 -2.43 -9.26 -5.51
C GLN A 174 -3.46 -9.63 -4.43
N MET A 175 -4.18 -10.76 -4.55
CA MET A 175 -5.10 -11.21 -3.50
C MET A 175 -4.37 -11.50 -2.19
N LEU A 176 -3.10 -11.91 -2.23
CA LEU A 176 -2.30 -12.10 -1.02
C LEU A 176 -2.13 -10.79 -0.23
N ALA A 177 -2.14 -9.66 -0.92
CA ALA A 177 -2.01 -8.34 -0.30
C ALA A 177 -3.28 -7.83 0.40
N LEU A 178 -4.38 -8.58 0.33
CA LEU A 178 -5.57 -8.34 1.17
C LEU A 178 -5.30 -8.74 2.62
N ILE A 179 -4.30 -9.58 2.86
CA ILE A 179 -3.86 -9.92 4.21
C ILE A 179 -2.88 -8.86 4.70
N PRO A 180 -3.19 -8.11 5.78
CA PRO A 180 -2.28 -7.10 6.32
C PRO A 180 -0.94 -7.72 6.74
N GLY A 181 0.16 -7.07 6.40
CA GLY A 181 1.51 -7.62 6.59
C GLY A 181 2.08 -8.23 5.31
N THR A 182 1.24 -8.56 4.31
CA THR A 182 1.70 -8.92 2.97
C THR A 182 1.81 -7.67 2.12
N SER A 183 2.99 -7.36 1.63
CA SER A 183 3.21 -6.21 0.76
C SER A 183 2.61 -6.46 -0.62
N ARG A 184 1.75 -5.53 -1.11
CA ARG A 184 1.20 -5.59 -2.47
C ARG A 184 2.30 -5.50 -3.51
N SER A 185 3.21 -4.56 -3.36
CA SER A 185 4.38 -4.41 -4.22
C SER A 185 5.29 -5.64 -4.14
N GLY A 186 5.54 -6.19 -2.95
CA GLY A 186 6.27 -7.43 -2.78
C GLY A 186 5.64 -8.60 -3.52
N ALA A 187 4.35 -8.85 -3.33
CA ALA A 187 3.64 -9.96 -3.98
C ALA A 187 3.56 -9.87 -5.52
N THR A 188 3.73 -8.68 -6.10
CA THR A 188 3.61 -8.46 -7.55
C THR A 188 4.95 -8.25 -8.26
N ILE A 189 6.01 -7.87 -7.55
CA ILE A 189 7.35 -7.63 -8.12
C ILE A 189 8.25 -8.85 -7.96
N VAL A 190 8.16 -9.53 -6.82
CA VAL A 190 8.93 -10.72 -6.45
C VAL A 190 8.24 -11.99 -6.95
#